data_211e3be7b59296fd02d872bf62f129ba
#
_entry.id   211e3be7b59296fd02d872bf62f129ba
#
_cell.length_a   1.000
_cell.length_b   1.000
_cell.length_c   1.000
_cell.angle_alpha   90.00
_cell.angle_beta   90.00
_cell.angle_gamma   90.00
#
_symmetry.space_group_name_H-M   'P 1'
#
loop_
_entity.id
_entity.type
_entity.pdbx_description
1 polymer ?
#
loop_
_entity_poly.entity_id
_entity_poly.type
_entity_poly.pdbx_seq_one_letter_code
_entity_poly.pdbx_strand_id
1 'polypeptide(L)'
;MIPTPPPVGERSQVRLRALVPGSASARVEPLPGTGRRVVTVRVDPAHRRGALSAEDSATLAEGARLALSQRIPLLVVLASSGADLDEGVASLHAWGTAALALSQCSGVVPVVIVAVGLALSGPALLLGLADAVVMTPDAVAYVSGPAAVAQWSGQLLSPDALGGLAVHDRSTGVAALTAPDEDAAVEAATALLGHLPDHCDALAPTSPSADPVGRTNPELRDLIPVSATGSYDVREVVRAIADDGDLLELRARSAPQLVTALARVGGAPVGVVANQPQAMAGTLDIAASQKGARFVSFCDSFNLPLLTLVDTPGFMPGKDLEWRGMIRHGAELVYAYAESQVPRVCLVLRKAFGGAYIVMDSKGIGNDICLAWPSAQIAVMGARGAVQILHRREDLATQVELAQRYEEELLNPYTAAARGFVDRVIDPAETRAAVVSAFDMLAGKRETLVSRKHGNGPL
;
A
#
# COMPACT_ATOMS: atom_id res chain seq x y z
N MET A 1 30.53 17.20 -38.49
CA MET A 1 29.68 18.35 -38.11
C MET A 1 28.48 17.80 -37.36
N ILE A 2 28.43 18.05 -36.09
CA ILE A 2 27.28 17.68 -35.22
C ILE A 2 26.25 18.80 -35.42
N PRO A 3 25.00 18.51 -35.76
CA PRO A 3 24.00 19.56 -35.94
C PRO A 3 23.69 20.22 -34.59
N THR A 4 23.66 21.53 -34.59
CA THR A 4 23.31 22.40 -33.46
C THR A 4 21.86 22.11 -32.97
N PRO A 5 21.60 21.98 -31.66
CA PRO A 5 20.24 21.80 -31.18
C PRO A 5 19.40 23.07 -31.47
N PRO A 6 18.09 22.93 -31.74
CA PRO A 6 17.21 24.07 -31.98
C PRO A 6 17.03 24.91 -30.70
N PRO A 7 16.74 26.22 -30.86
CA PRO A 7 16.63 27.15 -29.74
C PRO A 7 15.47 26.82 -28.81
N VAL A 8 15.69 27.03 -27.50
CA VAL A 8 14.82 26.72 -26.33
C VAL A 8 13.58 27.64 -26.26
N GLY A 9 12.97 28.03 -27.37
CA GLY A 9 11.91 29.02 -27.42
C GLY A 9 10.49 28.57 -27.71
N GLU A 10 10.24 27.29 -28.06
CA GLU A 10 8.90 26.85 -28.49
C GLU A 10 8.43 25.57 -27.79
N ARG A 11 8.55 25.51 -26.48
CA ARG A 11 7.99 24.41 -25.64
C ARG A 11 6.67 24.76 -24.99
N SER A 12 5.74 25.37 -25.66
CA SER A 12 4.44 25.61 -25.06
C SER A 12 3.32 25.64 -26.08
N GLN A 13 2.93 24.50 -26.49
CA GLN A 13 1.56 24.12 -26.82
C GLN A 13 1.56 22.60 -27.04
N VAL A 14 1.30 21.82 -25.99
CA VAL A 14 0.83 20.45 -26.15
C VAL A 14 -0.53 20.55 -26.83
N ARG A 15 -0.52 20.59 -28.17
CA ARG A 15 -1.72 20.34 -28.96
C ARG A 15 -2.03 18.86 -28.75
N LEU A 16 -3.04 18.57 -27.90
CA LEU A 16 -3.74 17.29 -28.00
C LEU A 16 -4.14 17.17 -29.47
N ARG A 17 -3.44 16.36 -30.24
CA ARG A 17 -3.86 16.06 -31.62
C ARG A 17 -5.26 15.50 -31.51
N ALA A 18 -6.20 16.07 -32.26
CA ALA A 18 -7.44 15.40 -32.56
C ALA A 18 -7.06 14.12 -33.28
N LEU A 19 -7.09 13.01 -32.57
CA LEU A 19 -6.61 11.73 -33.06
C LEU A 19 -7.62 11.17 -34.07
N VAL A 20 -7.11 10.56 -35.10
CA VAL A 20 -7.81 9.57 -35.91
C VAL A 20 -8.51 8.63 -34.92
N PRO A 21 -9.75 8.14 -35.19
CA PRO A 21 -10.47 7.27 -34.25
C PRO A 21 -9.64 6.05 -33.87
N GLY A 22 -8.87 6.17 -32.80
CA GLY A 22 -8.13 5.11 -32.12
C GLY A 22 -8.93 4.58 -30.93
N SER A 23 -8.35 3.59 -30.22
CA SER A 23 -8.92 3.06 -28.99
C SER A 23 -8.71 4.03 -27.82
N ALA A 24 -7.73 4.92 -27.86
CA ALA A 24 -7.34 5.76 -26.73
C ALA A 24 -7.79 7.22 -26.88
N SER A 25 -8.23 7.80 -25.78
CA SER A 25 -8.54 9.23 -25.65
C SER A 25 -7.98 9.76 -24.32
N ALA A 26 -7.59 11.05 -24.29
CA ALA A 26 -7.12 11.72 -23.08
C ALA A 26 -7.87 13.03 -22.87
N ARG A 27 -8.27 13.31 -21.63
CA ARG A 27 -8.99 14.53 -21.24
C ARG A 27 -8.52 15.03 -19.88
N VAL A 28 -8.70 16.32 -19.62
CA VAL A 28 -8.60 16.90 -18.27
C VAL A 28 -10.02 17.09 -17.77
N GLU A 29 -10.34 16.47 -16.66
CA GLU A 29 -11.70 16.46 -16.10
C GLU A 29 -11.69 16.95 -14.65
N PRO A 30 -12.82 17.46 -14.11
CA PRO A 30 -12.96 17.69 -12.69
C PRO A 30 -12.87 16.37 -11.92
N LEU A 31 -12.17 16.34 -10.79
CA LEU A 31 -12.24 15.24 -9.83
C LEU A 31 -13.50 15.45 -8.97
N PRO A 32 -14.53 14.60 -9.10
CA PRO A 32 -15.82 14.81 -8.46
C PRO A 32 -15.73 15.06 -6.96
N GLY A 33 -16.54 16.00 -6.46
CA GLY A 33 -16.62 16.30 -5.03
C GLY A 33 -15.41 17.05 -4.42
N THR A 34 -14.37 17.35 -5.19
CA THR A 34 -13.11 17.90 -4.64
C THR A 34 -12.74 19.30 -5.13
N GLY A 35 -13.33 19.78 -6.21
CA GLY A 35 -12.91 21.02 -6.90
C GLY A 35 -11.54 20.90 -7.61
N ARG A 36 -10.91 19.74 -7.58
CA ARG A 36 -9.61 19.43 -8.18
C ARG A 36 -9.80 18.88 -9.61
N ARG A 37 -8.69 18.67 -10.32
CA ARG A 37 -8.69 18.13 -11.67
C ARG A 37 -7.89 16.83 -11.74
N VAL A 38 -8.20 16.02 -12.73
CA VAL A 38 -7.50 14.76 -13.04
C VAL A 38 -7.31 14.66 -14.56
N VAL A 39 -6.19 14.10 -15.00
CA VAL A 39 -6.04 13.66 -16.39
C VAL A 39 -6.64 12.27 -16.48
N THR A 40 -7.68 12.10 -17.30
CA THR A 40 -8.28 10.80 -17.58
C THR A 40 -7.84 10.33 -18.96
N VAL A 41 -7.24 9.14 -19.01
CA VAL A 41 -6.94 8.43 -20.27
C VAL A 41 -7.83 7.20 -20.34
N ARG A 42 -8.56 7.04 -21.45
CA ARG A 42 -9.43 5.89 -21.65
C ARG A 42 -8.99 5.11 -22.88
N VAL A 43 -8.86 3.80 -22.74
CA VAL A 43 -8.67 2.85 -23.84
C VAL A 43 -9.97 2.09 -24.06
N ASP A 44 -10.67 2.36 -25.18
CA ASP A 44 -11.99 1.80 -25.48
C ASP A 44 -11.85 0.43 -26.19
N PRO A 45 -12.39 -0.66 -25.64
CA PRO A 45 -12.35 -1.97 -26.29
C PRO A 45 -13.23 -2.11 -27.53
N ALA A 46 -14.13 -1.16 -27.81
CA ALA A 46 -15.00 -1.18 -28.99
C ALA A 46 -14.19 -1.13 -30.29
N HIS A 47 -13.03 -0.51 -30.29
CA HIS A 47 -12.13 -0.47 -31.44
C HIS A 47 -10.99 -1.50 -31.30
N ARG A 48 -10.89 -2.46 -32.24
CA ARG A 48 -9.85 -3.52 -32.24
C ARG A 48 -9.66 -4.24 -30.90
N ARG A 49 -10.70 -4.34 -30.09
CA ARG A 49 -10.65 -4.89 -28.72
C ARG A 49 -9.64 -4.14 -27.81
N GLY A 50 -9.44 -2.85 -28.03
CA GLY A 50 -8.49 -2.03 -27.29
C GLY A 50 -7.01 -2.35 -27.61
N ALA A 51 -6.72 -2.97 -28.78
CA ALA A 51 -5.33 -3.18 -29.19
C ALA A 51 -4.59 -1.83 -29.25
N LEU A 52 -3.47 -1.72 -28.56
CA LEU A 52 -2.70 -0.49 -28.52
C LEU A 52 -1.87 -0.33 -29.79
N SER A 53 -2.29 0.57 -30.65
CA SER A 53 -1.52 1.08 -31.78
C SER A 53 -0.39 2.00 -31.28
N ALA A 54 0.46 2.44 -32.20
CA ALA A 54 1.46 3.46 -31.92
C ALA A 54 0.81 4.79 -31.48
N GLU A 55 -0.34 5.14 -32.08
CA GLU A 55 -1.09 6.36 -31.74
C GLU A 55 -1.81 6.25 -30.38
N ASP A 56 -2.39 5.11 -30.07
CA ASP A 56 -3.00 4.86 -28.75
C ASP A 56 -1.98 4.93 -27.62
N SER A 57 -0.83 4.32 -27.82
CA SER A 57 0.29 4.37 -26.90
C SER A 57 0.86 5.79 -26.74
N ALA A 58 0.91 6.55 -27.83
CA ALA A 58 1.30 7.97 -27.78
C ALA A 58 0.29 8.79 -26.98
N THR A 59 -1.02 8.55 -27.15
CA THR A 59 -2.09 9.20 -26.38
C THR A 59 -1.94 8.93 -24.88
N LEU A 60 -1.64 7.69 -24.49
CA LEU A 60 -1.41 7.30 -23.10
C LEU A 60 -0.15 8.00 -22.56
N ALA A 61 0.94 8.02 -23.32
CA ALA A 61 2.17 8.72 -22.95
C ALA A 61 1.96 10.24 -22.80
N GLU A 62 1.21 10.88 -23.70
CA GLU A 62 0.88 12.30 -23.63
C GLU A 62 -0.03 12.61 -22.43
N GLY A 63 -1.00 11.74 -22.11
CA GLY A 63 -1.81 11.85 -20.90
C GLY A 63 -0.94 11.84 -19.63
N ALA A 64 0.02 10.92 -19.54
CA ALA A 64 0.96 10.84 -18.41
C ALA A 64 1.86 12.10 -18.34
N ARG A 65 2.41 12.57 -19.46
CA ARG A 65 3.19 13.80 -19.51
C ARG A 65 2.38 15.04 -19.17
N LEU A 66 1.11 15.08 -19.56
CA LEU A 66 0.19 16.17 -19.18
C LEU A 66 -0.05 16.18 -17.69
N ALA A 67 -0.31 15.01 -17.06
CA ALA A 67 -0.46 14.90 -15.62
C ALA A 67 0.78 15.41 -14.88
N LEU A 68 1.98 15.01 -15.33
CA LEU A 68 3.25 15.50 -14.78
C LEU A 68 3.40 17.02 -14.94
N SER A 69 3.14 17.56 -16.14
CA SER A 69 3.36 18.99 -16.43
C SER A 69 2.38 19.89 -15.71
N GLN A 70 1.13 19.42 -15.50
CA GLN A 70 0.09 20.13 -14.76
C GLN A 70 0.13 19.84 -13.27
N ARG A 71 0.94 18.85 -12.85
CA ARG A 71 1.04 18.37 -11.46
C ARG A 71 -0.33 17.98 -10.89
N ILE A 72 -1.07 17.17 -11.61
CA ILE A 72 -2.38 16.65 -11.24
C ILE A 72 -2.42 15.12 -11.40
N PRO A 73 -3.31 14.41 -10.67
CA PRO A 73 -3.40 12.95 -10.77
C PRO A 73 -3.69 12.45 -12.18
N LEU A 74 -3.30 11.20 -12.44
CA LEU A 74 -3.60 10.45 -13.66
C LEU A 74 -4.55 9.29 -13.33
N LEU A 75 -5.68 9.24 -14.02
CA LEU A 75 -6.63 8.12 -14.03
C LEU A 75 -6.61 7.46 -15.41
N VAL A 76 -6.32 6.16 -15.46
CA VAL A 76 -6.34 5.40 -16.72
C VAL A 76 -7.45 4.36 -16.64
N VAL A 77 -8.44 4.42 -17.53
CA VAL A 77 -9.44 3.36 -17.72
C VAL A 77 -8.95 2.45 -18.85
N LEU A 78 -8.59 1.22 -18.51
CA LEU A 78 -7.85 0.32 -19.39
C LEU A 78 -8.66 -0.92 -19.72
N ALA A 79 -8.88 -1.13 -21.04
CA ALA A 79 -9.30 -2.40 -21.61
C ALA A 79 -8.50 -2.63 -22.89
N SER A 80 -7.46 -3.49 -22.85
CA SER A 80 -6.56 -3.69 -23.99
C SER A 80 -6.24 -5.16 -24.25
N SER A 81 -6.43 -5.60 -25.48
CA SER A 81 -6.04 -6.93 -25.94
C SER A 81 -4.53 -7.09 -26.17
N GLY A 82 -3.72 -6.06 -25.89
CA GLY A 82 -2.28 -6.07 -26.09
C GLY A 82 -1.82 -5.06 -27.14
N ALA A 83 -0.59 -5.18 -27.60
CA ALA A 83 -0.07 -4.38 -28.70
C ALA A 83 -0.78 -4.74 -30.03
N ASP A 84 -1.00 -3.75 -30.89
CA ASP A 84 -1.59 -3.96 -32.23
C ASP A 84 -0.62 -4.77 -33.10
N LEU A 85 -1.04 -5.99 -33.50
CA LEU A 85 -0.20 -6.90 -34.28
C LEU A 85 -0.01 -6.42 -35.72
N ASP A 86 -0.96 -5.67 -36.28
CA ASP A 86 -0.88 -5.16 -37.65
C ASP A 86 0.23 -4.12 -37.80
N GLU A 87 0.58 -3.41 -36.73
CA GLU A 87 1.66 -2.43 -36.70
C GLU A 87 3.03 -3.04 -36.32
N GLY A 88 3.07 -4.28 -35.90
CA GLY A 88 4.28 -5.02 -35.62
C GLY A 88 5.18 -4.32 -34.58
N VAL A 89 6.43 -4.05 -34.96
CA VAL A 89 7.41 -3.44 -34.06
C VAL A 89 7.07 -2.00 -33.66
N ALA A 90 6.26 -1.30 -34.43
CA ALA A 90 5.88 0.08 -34.12
C ALA A 90 5.01 0.15 -32.85
N SER A 91 3.98 -0.70 -32.74
CA SER A 91 3.15 -0.77 -31.54
C SER A 91 3.93 -1.32 -30.33
N LEU A 92 4.84 -2.28 -30.56
CA LEU A 92 5.71 -2.80 -29.49
C LEU A 92 6.60 -1.70 -28.91
N HIS A 93 7.23 -0.88 -29.76
CA HIS A 93 8.07 0.23 -29.32
C HIS A 93 7.26 1.34 -28.64
N ALA A 94 6.05 1.60 -29.13
CA ALA A 94 5.18 2.66 -28.65
C ALA A 94 4.64 2.41 -27.23
N TRP A 95 4.21 1.18 -26.88
CA TRP A 95 3.79 0.91 -25.51
C TRP A 95 4.96 1.02 -24.52
N GLY A 96 6.19 0.76 -24.94
CA GLY A 96 7.40 1.04 -24.16
C GLY A 96 7.55 2.52 -23.84
N THR A 97 7.19 3.40 -24.80
CA THR A 97 7.16 4.86 -24.56
C THR A 97 6.08 5.25 -23.54
N ALA A 98 4.91 4.61 -23.60
CA ALA A 98 3.85 4.80 -22.60
C ALA A 98 4.30 4.33 -21.21
N ALA A 99 4.94 3.16 -21.12
CA ALA A 99 5.50 2.65 -19.87
C ALA A 99 6.55 3.59 -19.26
N LEU A 100 7.43 4.16 -20.10
CA LEU A 100 8.40 5.17 -19.67
C LEU A 100 7.71 6.40 -19.08
N ALA A 101 6.68 6.92 -19.76
CA ALA A 101 5.96 8.10 -19.30
C ALA A 101 5.22 7.85 -17.98
N LEU A 102 4.59 6.68 -17.81
CA LEU A 102 3.97 6.25 -16.55
C LEU A 102 5.01 6.10 -15.43
N SER A 103 6.16 5.49 -15.73
CA SER A 103 7.24 5.36 -14.73
C SER A 103 7.74 6.71 -14.23
N GLN A 104 7.73 7.74 -15.09
CA GLN A 104 8.09 9.11 -14.70
C GLN A 104 7.06 9.77 -13.78
N CYS A 105 5.81 9.30 -13.76
CA CYS A 105 4.79 9.75 -12.82
C CYS A 105 5.02 9.22 -11.40
N SER A 106 5.70 8.08 -11.27
CA SER A 106 5.89 7.39 -9.97
C SER A 106 6.49 8.31 -8.92
N GLY A 107 5.81 8.45 -7.79
CA GLY A 107 6.21 9.31 -6.68
C GLY A 107 6.12 10.82 -6.98
N VAL A 108 5.60 11.24 -8.14
CA VAL A 108 5.42 12.66 -8.51
C VAL A 108 3.95 13.04 -8.51
N VAL A 109 3.13 12.30 -9.24
CA VAL A 109 1.67 12.46 -9.27
C VAL A 109 1.00 11.10 -9.08
N PRO A 110 -0.12 11.02 -8.36
CA PRO A 110 -0.85 9.77 -8.18
C PRO A 110 -1.30 9.19 -9.52
N VAL A 111 -1.06 7.89 -9.72
CA VAL A 111 -1.49 7.13 -10.90
C VAL A 111 -2.42 6.01 -10.47
N VAL A 112 -3.68 6.07 -10.88
CA VAL A 112 -4.68 5.01 -10.65
C VAL A 112 -5.10 4.42 -11.98
N ILE A 113 -5.07 3.08 -12.09
CA ILE A 113 -5.56 2.37 -13.28
C ILE A 113 -6.82 1.60 -12.92
N VAL A 114 -7.89 1.81 -13.70
CA VAL A 114 -9.14 1.06 -13.63
C VAL A 114 -9.11 0.03 -14.76
N ALA A 115 -9.01 -1.24 -14.42
CA ALA A 115 -9.05 -2.35 -15.38
C ALA A 115 -10.48 -2.86 -15.51
N VAL A 116 -11.11 -2.64 -16.68
CA VAL A 116 -12.52 -2.94 -16.94
C VAL A 116 -12.74 -4.06 -17.95
N GLY A 117 -11.67 -4.69 -18.42
CA GLY A 117 -11.71 -5.76 -19.42
C GLY A 117 -10.33 -6.39 -19.57
N LEU A 118 -9.95 -6.69 -20.79
CA LEU A 118 -8.66 -7.31 -21.08
C LEU A 118 -7.51 -6.34 -20.75
N ALA A 119 -6.46 -6.86 -20.12
CA ALA A 119 -5.16 -6.19 -19.98
C ALA A 119 -4.07 -7.23 -20.27
N LEU A 120 -3.73 -7.40 -21.55
CA LEU A 120 -2.97 -8.55 -22.02
C LEU A 120 -1.57 -8.17 -22.50
N SER A 121 -0.64 -9.13 -22.37
CA SER A 121 0.74 -9.04 -22.91
C SER A 121 1.53 -7.88 -22.28
N GLY A 122 2.37 -7.18 -23.08
CA GLY A 122 3.17 -6.04 -22.62
C GLY A 122 2.35 -4.96 -21.89
N PRO A 123 1.22 -4.50 -22.43
CA PRO A 123 0.34 -3.55 -21.76
C PRO A 123 -0.17 -3.98 -20.37
N ALA A 124 -0.25 -5.28 -20.05
CA ALA A 124 -0.58 -5.74 -18.71
C ALA A 124 0.45 -5.25 -17.66
N LEU A 125 1.70 -5.04 -18.04
CA LEU A 125 2.74 -4.52 -17.15
C LEU A 125 2.49 -3.08 -16.71
N LEU A 126 1.68 -2.31 -17.45
CA LEU A 126 1.30 -0.96 -17.05
C LEU A 126 0.53 -0.95 -15.71
N LEU A 127 -0.23 -2.03 -15.41
CA LEU A 127 -0.90 -2.18 -14.11
C LEU A 127 0.10 -2.18 -12.95
N GLY A 128 1.29 -2.76 -13.15
CA GLY A 128 2.35 -2.80 -12.13
C GLY A 128 3.06 -1.46 -11.92
N LEU A 129 2.89 -0.48 -12.84
CA LEU A 129 3.46 0.86 -12.73
C LEU A 129 2.54 1.85 -12.01
N ALA A 130 1.28 1.47 -11.78
CA ALA A 130 0.31 2.31 -11.07
C ALA A 130 0.55 2.28 -9.54
N ASP A 131 0.09 3.33 -8.87
CA ASP A 131 0.03 3.37 -7.41
C ASP A 131 -1.09 2.48 -6.88
N ALA A 132 -2.22 2.45 -7.58
CA ALA A 132 -3.33 1.56 -7.29
C ALA A 132 -4.04 1.09 -8.56
N VAL A 133 -4.58 -0.13 -8.51
CA VAL A 133 -5.41 -0.69 -9.58
C VAL A 133 -6.78 -1.03 -9.00
N VAL A 134 -7.84 -0.56 -9.67
CA VAL A 134 -9.21 -0.98 -9.40
C VAL A 134 -9.63 -1.96 -10.48
N MET A 135 -10.14 -3.13 -10.13
CA MET A 135 -10.53 -4.15 -11.10
C MET A 135 -12.02 -4.49 -11.02
N THR A 136 -12.64 -4.65 -12.17
CA THR A 136 -14.02 -5.17 -12.30
C THR A 136 -14.03 -6.70 -12.47
N PRO A 137 -15.19 -7.38 -12.29
CA PRO A 137 -15.28 -8.83 -12.48
C PRO A 137 -14.89 -9.32 -13.88
N ASP A 138 -15.12 -8.53 -14.90
CA ASP A 138 -14.81 -8.86 -16.30
C ASP A 138 -13.33 -8.61 -16.65
N ALA A 139 -12.54 -8.03 -15.72
CA ALA A 139 -11.16 -7.73 -15.96
C ALA A 139 -10.29 -9.00 -15.88
N VAL A 140 -9.46 -9.20 -16.90
CA VAL A 140 -8.51 -10.28 -17.02
C VAL A 140 -7.15 -9.71 -17.39
N ALA A 141 -6.12 -9.98 -16.60
CA ALA A 141 -4.77 -9.47 -16.84
C ALA A 141 -3.72 -10.57 -16.77
N TYR A 142 -2.88 -10.69 -17.80
CA TYR A 142 -1.72 -11.58 -17.81
C TYR A 142 -0.72 -11.18 -18.89
N VAL A 143 0.54 -11.51 -18.67
CA VAL A 143 1.62 -11.26 -19.66
C VAL A 143 1.60 -12.33 -20.74
N SER A 144 1.51 -13.61 -20.35
CA SER A 144 1.46 -14.77 -21.26
C SER A 144 0.10 -15.43 -21.17
N GLY A 145 -0.59 -15.56 -22.30
CA GLY A 145 -1.96 -16.10 -22.36
C GLY A 145 -2.04 -17.62 -22.14
N PRO A 146 -3.27 -18.14 -21.93
CA PRO A 146 -3.52 -19.57 -21.65
C PRO A 146 -2.89 -20.54 -22.67
N ALA A 147 -2.90 -20.18 -23.95
CA ALA A 147 -2.32 -21.02 -25.01
C ALA A 147 -0.79 -21.16 -24.85
N ALA A 148 -0.09 -20.06 -24.52
CA ALA A 148 1.35 -20.11 -24.28
C ALA A 148 1.69 -20.88 -23.01
N VAL A 149 0.89 -20.73 -21.95
CA VAL A 149 1.03 -21.50 -20.71
C VAL A 149 0.83 -22.99 -20.98
N ALA A 150 -0.22 -23.36 -21.74
CA ALA A 150 -0.49 -24.76 -22.10
C ALA A 150 0.66 -25.36 -22.93
N GLN A 151 1.18 -24.62 -23.90
CA GLN A 151 2.30 -25.06 -24.72
C GLN A 151 3.58 -25.30 -23.90
N TRP A 152 3.85 -24.44 -22.91
CA TRP A 152 5.07 -24.52 -22.10
C TRP A 152 4.98 -25.54 -20.97
N SER A 153 3.87 -25.55 -20.21
CA SER A 153 3.72 -26.35 -18.98
C SER A 153 2.76 -27.54 -19.08
N GLY A 154 2.01 -27.66 -20.20
CA GLY A 154 0.93 -28.63 -20.36
C GLY A 154 -0.34 -28.30 -19.56
N GLN A 155 -0.39 -27.19 -18.82
CA GLN A 155 -1.54 -26.82 -18.00
C GLN A 155 -2.60 -26.10 -18.85
N LEU A 156 -3.81 -26.65 -18.84
CA LEU A 156 -4.97 -26.03 -19.49
C LEU A 156 -5.70 -25.15 -18.48
N LEU A 157 -5.60 -23.83 -18.64
CA LEU A 157 -6.25 -22.85 -17.80
C LEU A 157 -7.21 -22.00 -18.62
N SER A 158 -8.34 -21.61 -18.02
CA SER A 158 -9.16 -20.53 -18.58
C SER A 158 -8.49 -19.17 -18.38
N PRO A 159 -8.83 -18.14 -19.16
CA PRO A 159 -8.37 -16.77 -18.93
C PRO A 159 -8.58 -16.33 -17.47
N ASP A 160 -9.77 -16.57 -16.90
CA ASP A 160 -10.10 -16.18 -15.52
C ASP A 160 -9.26 -16.96 -14.49
N ALA A 161 -9.02 -18.25 -14.70
CA ALA A 161 -8.19 -19.04 -13.82
C ALA A 161 -6.71 -18.62 -13.86
N LEU A 162 -6.24 -18.06 -14.99
CA LEU A 162 -4.88 -17.57 -15.15
C LEU A 162 -4.69 -16.14 -14.60
N GLY A 163 -5.62 -15.24 -14.86
CA GLY A 163 -5.45 -13.83 -14.53
C GLY A 163 -6.77 -13.05 -14.39
N GLY A 164 -7.84 -13.69 -13.95
CA GLY A 164 -9.10 -13.02 -13.61
C GLY A 164 -9.02 -12.28 -12.26
N LEU A 165 -10.10 -11.53 -11.97
CA LEU A 165 -10.19 -10.73 -10.73
C LEU A 165 -9.81 -11.51 -9.47
N ALA A 166 -10.29 -12.75 -9.31
CA ALA A 166 -10.04 -13.55 -8.11
C ALA A 166 -8.54 -13.84 -7.88
N VAL A 167 -7.76 -13.98 -8.96
CA VAL A 167 -6.30 -14.18 -8.90
C VAL A 167 -5.61 -12.91 -8.44
N HIS A 168 -5.99 -11.76 -9.01
CA HIS A 168 -5.35 -10.48 -8.72
C HIS A 168 -5.75 -9.89 -7.37
N ASP A 169 -6.95 -10.17 -6.91
CA ASP A 169 -7.48 -9.73 -5.62
C ASP A 169 -6.90 -10.55 -4.45
N ARG A 170 -6.64 -11.88 -4.65
CA ARG A 170 -6.25 -12.75 -3.54
C ARG A 170 -4.77 -13.15 -3.55
N SER A 171 -4.23 -13.43 -4.75
CA SER A 171 -2.94 -14.08 -4.86
C SER A 171 -1.82 -13.14 -5.26
N THR A 172 -2.06 -12.25 -6.23
CA THR A 172 -1.00 -11.36 -6.75
C THR A 172 -0.99 -9.98 -6.08
N GLY A 173 -2.13 -9.55 -5.50
CA GLY A 173 -2.27 -8.22 -4.90
C GLY A 173 -2.20 -7.07 -5.91
N VAL A 174 -2.35 -7.33 -7.22
CA VAL A 174 -2.44 -6.28 -8.25
C VAL A 174 -3.67 -5.44 -8.03
N ALA A 175 -4.85 -6.07 -7.81
CA ALA A 175 -6.07 -5.36 -7.48
C ALA A 175 -5.96 -4.74 -6.08
N ALA A 176 -5.89 -3.41 -6.02
CA ALA A 176 -5.96 -2.66 -4.77
C ALA A 176 -7.39 -2.55 -4.27
N LEU A 177 -8.33 -2.35 -5.18
CA LEU A 177 -9.77 -2.29 -4.95
C LEU A 177 -10.50 -3.11 -6.00
N THR A 178 -11.73 -3.53 -5.69
CA THR A 178 -12.63 -4.20 -6.62
C THR A 178 -13.95 -3.46 -6.68
N ALA A 179 -14.59 -3.43 -7.85
CA ALA A 179 -15.87 -2.78 -8.05
C ALA A 179 -16.75 -3.63 -8.98
N PRO A 180 -18.09 -3.57 -8.87
CA PRO A 180 -18.98 -4.43 -9.65
C PRO A 180 -19.00 -4.11 -11.15
N ASP A 181 -18.72 -2.86 -11.52
CA ASP A 181 -18.74 -2.36 -12.89
C ASP A 181 -17.78 -1.18 -13.08
N GLU A 182 -17.72 -0.63 -14.29
CA GLU A 182 -16.82 0.47 -14.62
C GLU A 182 -17.14 1.76 -13.86
N ASP A 183 -18.42 2.13 -13.76
CA ASP A 183 -18.82 3.37 -13.09
C ASP A 183 -18.44 3.33 -11.61
N ALA A 184 -18.74 2.24 -10.93
CA ALA A 184 -18.34 2.01 -9.54
C ALA A 184 -16.80 1.93 -9.39
N ALA A 185 -16.08 1.42 -10.39
CA ALA A 185 -14.62 1.37 -10.36
C ALA A 185 -13.98 2.76 -10.50
N VAL A 186 -14.54 3.62 -11.35
CA VAL A 186 -14.13 5.02 -11.49
C VAL A 186 -14.47 5.80 -10.21
N GLU A 187 -15.63 5.54 -9.59
CA GLU A 187 -16.00 6.13 -8.31
C GLU A 187 -15.01 5.71 -7.21
N ALA A 188 -14.67 4.43 -7.10
CA ALA A 188 -13.68 3.93 -6.15
C ALA A 188 -12.28 4.55 -6.36
N ALA A 189 -11.86 4.69 -7.62
CA ALA A 189 -10.61 5.39 -7.97
C ALA A 189 -10.66 6.87 -7.57
N THR A 190 -11.79 7.54 -7.77
CA THR A 190 -12.02 8.92 -7.37
C THR A 190 -11.98 9.08 -5.85
N ALA A 191 -12.62 8.18 -5.11
CA ALA A 191 -12.57 8.16 -3.64
C ALA A 191 -11.14 7.99 -3.12
N LEU A 192 -10.35 7.09 -3.74
CA LEU A 192 -8.93 6.93 -3.43
C LEU A 192 -8.15 8.23 -3.67
N LEU A 193 -8.32 8.86 -4.84
CA LEU A 193 -7.68 10.13 -5.17
C LEU A 193 -8.13 11.27 -4.25
N GLY A 194 -9.30 11.17 -3.64
CA GLY A 194 -9.82 12.09 -2.62
C GLY A 194 -9.02 12.11 -1.32
N HIS A 195 -8.20 11.08 -1.04
CA HIS A 195 -7.28 11.02 0.10
C HIS A 195 -5.87 11.54 -0.24
N LEU A 196 -5.53 11.64 -1.52
CA LEU A 196 -4.18 11.95 -1.99
C LEU A 196 -4.05 13.42 -2.39
N PRO A 197 -2.86 14.02 -2.27
CA PRO A 197 -2.58 15.32 -2.86
C PRO A 197 -2.57 15.24 -4.39
N ASP A 198 -2.51 16.38 -5.06
CA ASP A 198 -2.34 16.41 -6.51
C ASP A 198 -0.95 15.93 -6.96
N HIS A 199 0.06 16.15 -6.12
CA HIS A 199 1.45 15.77 -6.39
C HIS A 199 2.28 15.73 -5.09
N CYS A 200 3.48 15.18 -5.17
CA CYS A 200 4.39 14.94 -4.05
C CYS A 200 4.78 16.18 -3.21
N ASP A 201 4.72 17.39 -3.76
CA ASP A 201 5.04 18.63 -3.02
C ASP A 201 3.78 19.31 -2.44
N ALA A 202 2.59 18.76 -2.67
CA ALA A 202 1.35 19.26 -2.11
C ALA A 202 1.01 18.53 -0.81
N LEU A 203 0.31 19.20 0.09
CA LEU A 203 -0.26 18.57 1.27
C LEU A 203 -1.50 17.75 0.87
N ALA A 204 -1.71 16.65 1.57
CA ALA A 204 -2.90 15.84 1.40
C ALA A 204 -4.16 16.63 1.79
N PRO A 205 -5.29 16.46 1.07
CA PRO A 205 -6.49 17.26 1.28
C PRO A 205 -7.16 16.93 2.61
N THR A 206 -7.34 17.91 3.47
CA THR A 206 -8.12 17.79 4.70
C THR A 206 -9.61 17.96 4.41
N SER A 207 -10.45 17.28 5.20
CA SER A 207 -11.91 17.46 5.18
C SER A 207 -12.40 17.80 6.59
N PRO A 208 -13.30 18.77 6.75
CA PRO A 208 -13.92 19.00 8.04
C PRO A 208 -14.61 17.71 8.54
N SER A 209 -14.36 17.34 9.79
CA SER A 209 -15.05 16.24 10.46
C SER A 209 -15.88 16.79 11.62
N ALA A 210 -17.10 16.29 11.76
CA ALA A 210 -17.95 16.55 12.93
C ALA A 210 -17.64 15.60 14.10
N ASP A 211 -16.86 14.54 13.84
CA ASP A 211 -16.48 13.55 14.85
C ASP A 211 -15.46 14.16 15.85
N PRO A 212 -15.81 14.27 17.15
CA PRO A 212 -14.95 14.95 18.12
C PRO A 212 -13.57 14.30 18.22
N VAL A 213 -12.52 15.11 18.19
CA VAL A 213 -11.13 14.64 18.39
C VAL A 213 -10.98 13.91 19.72
N GLY A 214 -11.65 14.38 20.79
CA GLY A 214 -11.63 13.79 22.12
C GLY A 214 -12.65 12.64 22.34
N ARG A 215 -13.28 12.10 21.29
CA ARG A 215 -14.21 10.97 21.42
C ARG A 215 -13.49 9.79 22.07
N THR A 216 -14.08 9.26 23.11
CA THR A 216 -13.59 8.04 23.79
C THR A 216 -14.32 6.81 23.29
N ASN A 217 -13.61 5.69 23.29
CA ASN A 217 -14.12 4.38 22.85
C ASN A 217 -13.93 3.34 23.97
N PRO A 218 -14.78 3.34 25.03
CA PRO A 218 -14.63 2.43 26.17
C PRO A 218 -14.61 0.95 25.79
N GLU A 219 -15.30 0.58 24.71
CA GLU A 219 -15.37 -0.78 24.17
C GLU A 219 -14.01 -1.35 23.77
N LEU A 220 -13.02 -0.50 23.47
CA LEU A 220 -11.67 -0.95 23.14
C LEU A 220 -10.95 -1.61 24.32
N ARG A 221 -11.37 -1.37 25.58
CA ARG A 221 -10.77 -2.01 26.75
C ARG A 221 -11.01 -3.52 26.76
N ASP A 222 -12.14 -3.95 26.21
CA ASP A 222 -12.58 -5.34 26.19
C ASP A 222 -12.41 -6.03 24.83
N LEU A 223 -11.90 -5.28 23.81
CA LEU A 223 -11.75 -5.79 22.46
C LEU A 223 -10.72 -6.90 22.36
N ILE A 224 -9.58 -6.75 23.06
CA ILE A 224 -8.51 -7.75 23.03
C ILE A 224 -8.83 -8.86 24.03
N PRO A 225 -9.01 -10.11 23.55
CA PRO A 225 -9.25 -11.24 24.46
C PRO A 225 -8.10 -11.44 25.44
N VAL A 226 -8.44 -11.75 26.70
CA VAL A 226 -7.46 -12.10 27.76
C VAL A 226 -6.66 -13.35 27.37
N SER A 227 -7.29 -14.29 26.64
CA SER A 227 -6.60 -15.49 26.14
C SER A 227 -5.51 -15.12 25.15
N ALA A 228 -4.28 -15.61 25.36
CA ALA A 228 -3.15 -15.42 24.46
C ALA A 228 -3.38 -15.95 23.04
N THR A 229 -4.32 -16.89 22.86
CA THR A 229 -4.73 -17.47 21.57
C THR A 229 -5.99 -16.83 20.99
N GLY A 230 -6.67 -15.97 21.75
CA GLY A 230 -7.85 -15.24 21.28
C GLY A 230 -7.48 -14.26 20.16
N SER A 231 -8.35 -14.16 19.16
CA SER A 231 -8.20 -13.22 18.05
C SER A 231 -9.32 -12.18 18.07
N TYR A 232 -9.05 -11.04 17.47
CA TYR A 232 -9.99 -9.93 17.27
C TYR A 232 -9.74 -9.30 15.91
N ASP A 233 -10.70 -8.53 15.41
CA ASP A 233 -10.53 -7.80 14.17
C ASP A 233 -9.85 -6.44 14.46
N VAL A 234 -8.64 -6.26 13.98
CA VAL A 234 -7.90 -4.98 14.16
C VAL A 234 -8.58 -3.80 13.49
N ARG A 235 -9.45 -4.05 12.51
CA ARG A 235 -10.25 -2.99 11.85
C ARG A 235 -11.17 -2.26 12.82
N GLU A 236 -11.61 -2.92 13.91
CA GLU A 236 -12.40 -2.27 14.96
C GLU A 236 -11.58 -1.18 15.68
N VAL A 237 -10.28 -1.42 15.90
CA VAL A 237 -9.39 -0.39 16.45
C VAL A 237 -9.21 0.75 15.44
N VAL A 238 -9.03 0.43 14.15
CA VAL A 238 -8.91 1.44 13.10
C VAL A 238 -10.17 2.30 13.02
N ARG A 239 -11.37 1.69 13.02
CA ARG A 239 -12.65 2.42 13.01
C ARG A 239 -12.86 3.30 14.25
N ALA A 240 -12.42 2.82 15.40
CA ALA A 240 -12.48 3.62 16.62
C ALA A 240 -11.59 4.87 16.57
N ILE A 241 -10.49 4.83 15.81
CA ILE A 241 -9.56 5.95 15.62
C ILE A 241 -10.05 6.87 14.47
N ALA A 242 -10.54 6.29 13.40
CA ALA A 242 -10.94 7.00 12.19
C ALA A 242 -12.16 7.92 12.42
N ASP A 243 -12.21 9.02 11.68
CA ASP A 243 -13.37 9.89 11.64
C ASP A 243 -14.57 9.13 11.09
N ASP A 244 -15.70 9.21 11.79
CA ASP A 244 -16.96 8.53 11.46
C ASP A 244 -16.81 7.00 11.29
N GLY A 245 -15.68 6.42 11.70
CA GLY A 245 -15.36 5.01 11.55
C GLY A 245 -15.03 4.58 10.11
N ASP A 246 -14.81 5.54 9.22
CA ASP A 246 -14.54 5.28 7.80
C ASP A 246 -13.10 4.85 7.55
N LEU A 247 -12.96 3.78 6.73
CA LEU A 247 -11.68 3.35 6.22
C LEU A 247 -11.80 2.80 4.79
N LEU A 248 -10.82 3.12 3.96
CA LEU A 248 -10.68 2.57 2.62
C LEU A 248 -9.55 1.53 2.64
N GLU A 249 -9.91 0.25 2.83
CA GLU A 249 -8.93 -0.83 2.88
C GLU A 249 -8.46 -1.21 1.48
N LEU A 250 -7.14 -1.18 1.25
CA LEU A 250 -6.52 -1.57 -0.01
C LEU A 250 -5.98 -3.00 0.09
N ARG A 251 -6.18 -3.81 -0.96
CA ARG A 251 -5.73 -5.22 -1.01
C ARG A 251 -6.26 -6.05 0.16
N ALA A 252 -7.53 -5.85 0.54
CA ALA A 252 -8.14 -6.48 1.71
C ALA A 252 -8.03 -8.01 1.72
N ARG A 253 -8.06 -8.65 0.54
CA ARG A 253 -8.05 -10.11 0.40
C ARG A 253 -6.67 -10.68 0.06
N SER A 254 -5.70 -9.85 -0.30
CA SER A 254 -4.31 -10.23 -0.52
C SER A 254 -3.52 -10.00 0.76
N ALA A 255 -2.77 -11.01 1.23
CA ALA A 255 -2.05 -10.98 2.51
C ALA A 255 -2.94 -10.42 3.65
N PRO A 256 -4.06 -11.08 3.98
CA PRO A 256 -5.07 -10.53 4.90
C PRO A 256 -4.58 -10.38 6.34
N GLN A 257 -3.44 -10.98 6.70
CA GLN A 257 -2.80 -10.83 7.99
C GLN A 257 -2.15 -9.45 8.21
N LEU A 258 -2.08 -8.63 7.17
CA LEU A 258 -1.67 -7.23 7.25
C LEU A 258 -2.74 -6.35 6.57
N VAL A 259 -3.40 -5.51 7.35
CA VAL A 259 -4.33 -4.49 6.85
C VAL A 259 -3.53 -3.29 6.37
N THR A 260 -3.84 -2.80 5.17
CA THR A 260 -3.37 -1.51 4.65
C THR A 260 -4.59 -0.69 4.24
N ALA A 261 -4.77 0.48 4.83
CA ALA A 261 -5.96 1.28 4.59
C ALA A 261 -5.65 2.78 4.60
N LEU A 262 -6.48 3.55 3.92
CA LEU A 262 -6.56 4.99 4.09
C LEU A 262 -7.73 5.31 5.01
N ALA A 263 -7.52 6.24 5.92
CA ALA A 263 -8.56 6.75 6.83
C ALA A 263 -8.38 8.26 7.01
N ARG A 264 -9.35 8.91 7.65
CA ARG A 264 -9.18 10.28 8.12
C ARG A 264 -9.13 10.29 9.63
N VAL A 265 -8.25 11.09 10.19
CA VAL A 265 -8.08 11.26 11.63
C VAL A 265 -7.99 12.76 11.93
N GLY A 266 -9.02 13.30 12.59
CA GLY A 266 -9.13 14.74 12.81
C GLY A 266 -9.23 15.55 11.50
N GLY A 267 -9.87 15.00 10.46
CA GLY A 267 -10.02 15.58 9.13
C GLY A 267 -8.84 15.37 8.19
N ALA A 268 -7.68 14.94 8.67
CA ALA A 268 -6.49 14.70 7.87
C ALA A 268 -6.42 13.24 7.37
N PRO A 269 -6.04 12.99 6.10
CA PRO A 269 -5.85 11.63 5.62
C PRO A 269 -4.59 11.01 6.23
N VAL A 270 -4.69 9.72 6.58
CA VAL A 270 -3.65 8.93 7.23
C VAL A 270 -3.58 7.56 6.57
N GLY A 271 -2.38 7.06 6.29
CA GLY A 271 -2.15 5.68 5.92
C GLY A 271 -2.08 4.78 7.16
N VAL A 272 -2.83 3.68 7.16
CA VAL A 272 -2.87 2.72 8.27
C VAL A 272 -2.23 1.41 7.84
N VAL A 273 -1.28 0.91 8.64
CA VAL A 273 -0.70 -0.43 8.52
C VAL A 273 -0.96 -1.18 9.82
N ALA A 274 -1.67 -2.30 9.77
CA ALA A 274 -2.05 -2.99 11.01
C ALA A 274 -1.93 -4.52 10.87
N ASN A 275 -1.35 -5.19 11.86
CA ASN A 275 -1.41 -6.65 11.93
C ASN A 275 -2.82 -7.10 12.22
N GLN A 276 -3.31 -8.11 11.48
CA GLN A 276 -4.65 -8.69 11.66
C GLN A 276 -4.57 -10.06 12.33
N PRO A 277 -4.84 -10.14 13.65
CA PRO A 277 -4.73 -11.41 14.39
C PRO A 277 -5.69 -12.51 13.93
N GLN A 278 -6.81 -12.16 13.30
CA GLN A 278 -7.76 -13.15 12.76
C GLN A 278 -7.19 -13.91 11.55
N ALA A 279 -6.20 -13.36 10.88
CA ALA A 279 -5.53 -14.02 9.75
C ALA A 279 -4.10 -14.38 10.14
N MET A 280 -3.76 -15.67 10.15
CA MET A 280 -2.42 -16.18 10.48
C MET A 280 -1.79 -15.53 11.74
N ALA A 281 -2.63 -15.20 12.73
CA ALA A 281 -2.25 -14.54 13.99
C ALA A 281 -1.47 -13.21 13.80
N GLY A 282 -1.60 -12.52 12.66
CA GLY A 282 -0.88 -11.28 12.36
C GLY A 282 0.61 -11.48 12.04
N THR A 283 1.06 -12.71 11.71
CA THR A 283 2.45 -12.99 11.32
C THR A 283 2.80 -12.32 9.99
N LEU A 284 4.07 -11.98 9.82
CA LEU A 284 4.59 -11.45 8.56
C LEU A 284 5.17 -12.57 7.70
N ASP A 285 4.64 -12.75 6.50
CA ASP A 285 5.22 -13.54 5.43
C ASP A 285 5.74 -12.65 4.28
N ILE A 286 6.16 -13.25 3.18
CA ILE A 286 6.66 -12.54 2.00
C ILE A 286 5.59 -11.56 1.46
N ALA A 287 4.35 -12.03 1.30
CA ALA A 287 3.28 -11.23 0.71
C ALA A 287 2.88 -10.06 1.62
N ALA A 288 2.82 -10.27 2.94
CA ALA A 288 2.54 -9.22 3.91
C ALA A 288 3.68 -8.17 3.94
N SER A 289 4.94 -8.62 3.89
CA SER A 289 6.10 -7.72 3.86
C SER A 289 6.09 -6.84 2.61
N GLN A 290 5.83 -7.40 1.44
CA GLN A 290 5.73 -6.65 0.18
C GLN A 290 4.53 -5.71 0.15
N LYS A 291 3.36 -6.16 0.61
CA LYS A 291 2.16 -5.33 0.74
C LYS A 291 2.41 -4.11 1.62
N GLY A 292 3.00 -4.34 2.81
CA GLY A 292 3.33 -3.28 3.75
C GLY A 292 4.36 -2.30 3.19
N ALA A 293 5.47 -2.80 2.65
CA ALA A 293 6.54 -1.98 2.08
C ALA A 293 6.02 -1.08 0.95
N ARG A 294 5.25 -1.63 0.01
CA ARG A 294 4.68 -0.85 -1.10
C ARG A 294 3.71 0.21 -0.59
N PHE A 295 2.89 -0.10 0.43
CA PHE A 295 1.94 0.84 1.00
C PHE A 295 2.62 1.97 1.79
N VAL A 296 3.64 1.66 2.59
CA VAL A 296 4.44 2.67 3.31
C VAL A 296 5.10 3.63 2.33
N SER A 297 5.77 3.11 1.29
CA SER A 297 6.39 3.95 0.24
C SER A 297 5.37 4.80 -0.52
N PHE A 298 4.16 4.26 -0.77
CA PHE A 298 3.06 5.01 -1.38
C PHE A 298 2.60 6.17 -0.49
N CYS A 299 2.41 5.94 0.80
CA CYS A 299 2.02 6.99 1.74
C CYS A 299 3.10 8.07 1.84
N ASP A 300 4.37 7.68 1.93
CA ASP A 300 5.50 8.61 2.00
C ASP A 300 5.61 9.47 0.74
N SER A 301 5.46 8.87 -0.45
CA SER A 301 5.49 9.58 -1.74
C SER A 301 4.43 10.68 -1.86
N PHE A 302 3.32 10.55 -1.16
CA PHE A 302 2.18 11.48 -1.23
C PHE A 302 1.87 12.18 0.10
N ASN A 303 2.87 12.34 0.95
CA ASN A 303 2.79 13.08 2.21
C ASN A 303 1.65 12.64 3.16
N LEU A 304 1.31 11.34 3.14
CA LEU A 304 0.34 10.77 4.08
C LEU A 304 1.04 10.32 5.36
N PRO A 305 0.71 10.88 6.53
CA PRO A 305 1.18 10.35 7.80
C PRO A 305 0.82 8.89 7.97
N LEU A 306 1.66 8.13 8.69
CA LEU A 306 1.49 6.70 8.90
C LEU A 306 1.09 6.37 10.34
N LEU A 307 0.03 5.58 10.48
CA LEU A 307 -0.38 4.95 11.74
C LEU A 307 -0.13 3.44 11.63
N THR A 308 0.77 2.93 12.46
CA THR A 308 1.08 1.50 12.50
C THR A 308 0.50 0.87 13.77
N LEU A 309 -0.37 -0.15 13.63
CA LEU A 309 -0.94 -0.92 14.74
C LEU A 309 -0.26 -2.28 14.82
N VAL A 310 0.35 -2.59 15.96
CA VAL A 310 1.19 -3.78 16.12
C VAL A 310 0.51 -4.84 16.99
N ASP A 311 0.26 -6.01 16.43
CA ASP A 311 -0.03 -7.25 17.13
C ASP A 311 0.50 -8.43 16.31
N THR A 312 1.80 -8.70 16.42
CA THR A 312 2.47 -9.76 15.66
C THR A 312 3.33 -10.65 16.55
N PRO A 313 3.19 -11.99 16.45
CA PRO A 313 4.06 -12.93 17.16
C PRO A 313 5.43 -13.13 16.48
N GLY A 314 5.63 -12.61 15.26
CA GLY A 314 6.88 -12.79 14.54
C GLY A 314 6.70 -12.94 13.03
N PHE A 315 7.81 -13.19 12.35
CA PHE A 315 7.78 -13.68 10.97
C PHE A 315 7.27 -15.12 10.92
N MET A 316 6.54 -15.46 9.85
CA MET A 316 6.04 -16.82 9.65
C MET A 316 7.22 -17.77 9.40
N PRO A 317 7.42 -18.82 10.23
CA PRO A 317 8.48 -19.79 9.99
C PRO A 317 8.08 -20.76 8.87
N GLY A 318 9.03 -21.10 8.01
CA GLY A 318 8.77 -22.10 6.97
C GLY A 318 9.90 -22.23 5.97
N LYS A 319 10.31 -23.46 5.66
CA LYS A 319 11.36 -23.76 4.67
C LYS A 319 11.08 -23.08 3.32
N ASP A 320 9.82 -23.14 2.85
CA ASP A 320 9.44 -22.57 1.55
C ASP A 320 9.54 -21.04 1.55
N LEU A 321 9.23 -20.39 2.67
CA LEU A 321 9.35 -18.92 2.82
C LEU A 321 10.83 -18.52 2.81
N GLU A 322 11.69 -19.24 3.53
CA GLU A 322 13.14 -18.99 3.53
C GLU A 322 13.72 -19.15 2.12
N TRP A 323 13.36 -20.24 1.43
CA TRP A 323 13.85 -20.52 0.07
C TRP A 323 13.32 -19.53 -0.99
N ARG A 324 12.15 -18.96 -0.76
CA ARG A 324 11.56 -17.91 -1.60
C ARG A 324 12.09 -16.52 -1.27
N GLY A 325 13.02 -16.40 -0.33
CA GLY A 325 13.71 -15.15 -0.02
C GLY A 325 13.04 -14.30 1.05
N MET A 326 12.58 -14.91 2.16
CA MET A 326 11.98 -14.16 3.29
C MET A 326 12.91 -13.04 3.78
N ILE A 327 14.23 -13.27 3.82
CA ILE A 327 15.22 -12.24 4.22
C ILE A 327 15.11 -11.02 3.30
N ARG A 328 15.10 -11.24 1.99
CA ARG A 328 15.03 -10.18 0.98
C ARG A 328 13.74 -9.37 1.08
N HIS A 329 12.61 -10.07 1.10
CA HIS A 329 11.28 -9.42 1.13
C HIS A 329 10.94 -8.82 2.51
N GLY A 330 11.40 -9.44 3.58
CA GLY A 330 11.28 -8.84 4.92
C GLY A 330 12.08 -7.54 5.05
N ALA A 331 13.23 -7.44 4.38
CA ALA A 331 14.03 -6.24 4.32
C ALA A 331 13.37 -5.08 3.55
N GLU A 332 12.46 -5.38 2.58
CA GLU A 332 11.70 -4.34 1.88
C GLU A 332 10.86 -3.49 2.84
N LEU A 333 10.23 -4.11 3.85
CA LEU A 333 9.42 -3.40 4.84
C LEU A 333 10.29 -2.56 5.79
N VAL A 334 11.44 -3.09 6.22
CA VAL A 334 12.44 -2.30 6.99
C VAL A 334 12.86 -1.07 6.21
N TYR A 335 13.21 -1.28 4.95
CA TYR A 335 13.70 -0.22 4.08
C TYR A 335 12.63 0.86 3.87
N ALA A 336 11.38 0.47 3.59
CA ALA A 336 10.29 1.41 3.37
C ALA A 336 10.06 2.34 4.58
N TYR A 337 10.03 1.78 5.80
CA TYR A 337 9.91 2.61 7.00
C TYR A 337 11.15 3.47 7.26
N ALA A 338 12.36 2.93 7.07
CA ALA A 338 13.59 3.69 7.29
C ALA A 338 13.77 4.86 6.31
N GLU A 339 13.20 4.76 5.11
CA GLU A 339 13.21 5.83 4.10
C GLU A 339 12.07 6.85 4.28
N SER A 340 11.03 6.49 5.03
CA SER A 340 9.83 7.32 5.17
C SER A 340 10.11 8.59 5.97
N GLN A 341 9.75 9.74 5.37
CA GLN A 341 9.95 11.09 5.92
C GLN A 341 8.67 11.67 6.54
N VAL A 342 7.52 11.05 6.29
CA VAL A 342 6.23 11.51 6.84
C VAL A 342 6.14 11.27 8.35
N PRO A 343 5.25 11.98 9.07
CA PRO A 343 4.94 11.68 10.46
C PRO A 343 4.54 10.22 10.67
N ARG A 344 5.12 9.55 11.66
CA ARG A 344 4.86 8.13 11.95
C ARG A 344 4.49 7.92 13.40
N VAL A 345 3.32 7.37 13.62
CA VAL A 345 2.81 6.98 14.94
C VAL A 345 2.64 5.47 14.98
N CYS A 346 3.29 4.81 15.93
CA CYS A 346 3.14 3.38 16.19
C CYS A 346 2.31 3.17 17.45
N LEU A 347 1.38 2.23 17.43
CA LEU A 347 0.60 1.81 18.58
C LEU A 347 0.72 0.29 18.75
N VAL A 348 1.36 -0.14 19.83
CA VAL A 348 1.46 -1.55 20.19
C VAL A 348 0.22 -1.97 20.95
N LEU A 349 -0.58 -2.85 20.36
CA LEU A 349 -1.84 -3.33 20.92
C LEU A 349 -1.64 -4.51 21.85
N ARG A 350 -0.88 -5.55 21.42
CA ARG A 350 -0.64 -6.76 22.19
C ARG A 350 0.75 -7.32 21.88
N LYS A 351 0.90 -8.30 21.01
CA LYS A 351 2.19 -8.95 20.72
C LYS A 351 3.08 -8.09 19.84
N ALA A 352 4.31 -7.92 20.27
CA ALA A 352 5.35 -7.22 19.52
C ALA A 352 6.67 -7.98 19.70
N PHE A 353 6.82 -9.11 18.96
CA PHE A 353 7.91 -10.04 19.18
C PHE A 353 8.94 -10.04 18.05
N GLY A 354 10.21 -10.05 18.46
CA GLY A 354 11.37 -10.28 17.62
C GLY A 354 11.54 -9.28 16.48
N GLY A 355 12.13 -9.73 15.38
CA GLY A 355 12.38 -8.89 14.21
C GLY A 355 11.11 -8.34 13.56
N ALA A 356 9.98 -9.05 13.64
CA ALA A 356 8.72 -8.56 13.09
C ALA A 356 8.22 -7.29 13.79
N TYR A 357 8.39 -7.17 15.11
CA TYR A 357 8.12 -5.92 15.82
C TYR A 357 9.00 -4.77 15.30
N ILE A 358 10.28 -5.05 15.09
CA ILE A 358 11.21 -4.01 14.61
C ILE A 358 10.74 -3.47 13.26
N VAL A 359 10.38 -4.34 12.31
CA VAL A 359 9.98 -3.93 10.97
C VAL A 359 8.57 -3.32 10.89
N MET A 360 7.78 -3.44 11.96
CA MET A 360 6.47 -2.79 12.11
C MET A 360 6.61 -1.41 12.79
N ASP A 361 7.47 -0.56 12.24
CA ASP A 361 7.65 0.83 12.65
C ASP A 361 8.03 1.02 14.12
N SER A 362 9.03 0.26 14.61
CA SER A 362 9.54 0.47 15.97
C SER A 362 10.42 1.74 16.09
N LYS A 363 10.61 2.22 17.32
CA LYS A 363 11.56 3.32 17.61
C LYS A 363 12.95 3.07 17.00
N GLY A 364 13.40 1.81 16.97
CA GLY A 364 14.71 1.43 16.45
C GLY A 364 14.93 1.70 14.97
N ILE A 365 13.85 1.83 14.17
CA ILE A 365 13.94 2.19 12.75
C ILE A 365 13.41 3.61 12.45
N GLY A 366 13.46 4.49 13.47
CA GLY A 366 13.19 5.91 13.31
C GLY A 366 11.72 6.32 13.46
N ASN A 367 10.87 5.52 14.12
CA ASN A 367 9.51 5.93 14.46
C ASN A 367 9.52 7.20 15.33
N ASP A 368 8.57 8.12 15.08
CA ASP A 368 8.50 9.40 15.79
C ASP A 368 7.86 9.25 17.18
N ILE A 369 6.67 8.64 17.25
CA ILE A 369 5.93 8.44 18.51
C ILE A 369 5.42 7.02 18.59
N CYS A 370 5.85 6.30 19.64
CA CYS A 370 5.40 4.95 19.95
C CYS A 370 4.50 4.95 21.18
N LEU A 371 3.25 4.56 20.98
CA LEU A 371 2.25 4.36 22.02
C LEU A 371 2.09 2.87 22.30
N ALA A 372 1.63 2.50 23.48
CA ALA A 372 1.29 1.12 23.79
C ALA A 372 0.02 1.04 24.66
N TRP A 373 -0.76 -0.01 24.47
CA TRP A 373 -1.81 -0.38 25.43
C TRP A 373 -1.21 -1.14 26.62
N PRO A 374 -1.89 -1.18 27.78
CA PRO A 374 -1.43 -1.98 28.94
C PRO A 374 -1.27 -3.46 28.63
N SER A 375 -2.01 -3.98 27.64
CA SER A 375 -1.96 -5.36 27.13
C SER A 375 -0.73 -5.67 26.26
N ALA A 376 0.09 -4.67 25.94
CA ALA A 376 1.23 -4.85 25.04
C ALA A 376 2.32 -5.73 25.68
N GLN A 377 2.80 -6.68 24.88
CA GLN A 377 3.92 -7.58 25.21
C GLN A 377 5.06 -7.32 24.23
N ILE A 378 6.12 -6.67 24.69
CA ILE A 378 7.24 -6.25 23.84
C ILE A 378 8.50 -7.01 24.24
N ALA A 379 9.00 -7.92 23.38
CA ALA A 379 10.15 -8.75 23.68
C ALA A 379 10.82 -9.35 22.45
N VAL A 380 11.98 -9.97 22.67
CA VAL A 380 12.67 -10.76 21.62
C VAL A 380 11.81 -11.95 21.17
N MET A 381 11.11 -12.58 22.10
CA MET A 381 10.18 -13.69 21.86
C MET A 381 9.23 -13.89 23.05
N GLY A 382 8.17 -14.66 22.88
CA GLY A 382 7.25 -14.99 23.96
C GLY A 382 7.94 -15.74 25.12
N ALA A 383 7.44 -15.56 26.35
CA ALA A 383 8.07 -16.04 27.59
C ALA A 383 8.42 -17.54 27.56
N ARG A 384 7.52 -18.40 27.10
CA ARG A 384 7.75 -19.84 27.00
C ARG A 384 8.94 -20.18 26.12
N GLY A 385 9.06 -19.55 24.94
CA GLY A 385 10.19 -19.75 24.02
C GLY A 385 11.51 -19.28 24.63
N ALA A 386 11.49 -18.12 25.30
CA ALA A 386 12.67 -17.59 25.97
C ALA A 386 13.18 -18.52 27.09
N VAL A 387 12.28 -19.02 27.93
CA VAL A 387 12.62 -19.93 29.04
C VAL A 387 13.13 -21.26 28.52
N GLN A 388 12.52 -21.84 27.48
CA GLN A 388 13.01 -23.08 26.86
C GLN A 388 14.45 -22.96 26.33
N ILE A 389 14.88 -21.78 25.94
CA ILE A 389 16.26 -21.53 25.51
C ILE A 389 17.18 -21.29 26.71
N LEU A 390 16.78 -20.38 27.59
CA LEU A 390 17.62 -19.93 28.72
C LEU A 390 17.73 -20.98 29.83
N HIS A 391 16.63 -21.70 30.07
CA HIS A 391 16.47 -22.62 31.19
C HIS A 391 16.11 -24.05 30.71
N ARG A 392 16.66 -24.48 29.57
CA ARG A 392 16.38 -25.77 28.94
C ARG A 392 16.66 -27.00 29.82
N ARG A 393 17.43 -26.83 30.90
CA ARG A 393 17.81 -27.93 31.81
C ARG A 393 16.89 -28.07 33.02
N GLU A 394 16.03 -27.08 33.25
CA GLU A 394 15.07 -27.10 34.35
C GLU A 394 13.87 -28.02 34.02
N ASP A 395 13.22 -28.53 35.04
CA ASP A 395 12.00 -29.30 34.88
C ASP A 395 10.82 -28.42 34.39
N LEU A 396 9.76 -29.06 33.89
CA LEU A 396 8.60 -28.37 33.31
C LEU A 396 7.90 -27.44 34.30
N ALA A 397 7.82 -27.79 35.61
CA ALA A 397 7.16 -26.96 36.59
C ALA A 397 7.96 -25.67 36.81
N THR A 398 9.25 -25.79 37.01
CA THR A 398 10.20 -24.65 37.11
C THR A 398 10.17 -23.78 35.85
N GLN A 399 10.13 -24.38 34.66
CA GLN A 399 10.03 -23.62 33.41
C GLN A 399 8.72 -22.81 33.34
N VAL A 400 7.60 -23.31 33.82
CA VAL A 400 6.32 -22.59 33.87
C VAL A 400 6.42 -21.37 34.80
N GLU A 401 6.99 -21.54 35.99
CA GLU A 401 7.17 -20.45 36.96
C GLU A 401 8.12 -19.36 36.39
N LEU A 402 9.22 -19.78 35.78
CA LEU A 402 10.17 -18.87 35.13
C LEU A 402 9.53 -18.12 33.95
N ALA A 403 8.65 -18.77 33.20
CA ALA A 403 7.95 -18.12 32.12
C ALA A 403 6.96 -17.05 32.63
N GLN A 404 6.25 -17.32 33.71
CA GLN A 404 5.38 -16.33 34.36
C GLN A 404 6.18 -15.11 34.85
N ARG A 405 7.29 -15.34 35.55
CA ARG A 405 8.16 -14.27 36.00
C ARG A 405 8.75 -13.47 34.82
N TYR A 406 9.19 -14.13 33.77
CA TYR A 406 9.71 -13.49 32.57
C TYR A 406 8.64 -12.60 31.90
N GLU A 407 7.39 -13.06 31.87
CA GLU A 407 6.26 -12.30 31.35
C GLU A 407 5.99 -11.05 32.19
N GLU A 408 5.90 -11.19 33.49
CA GLU A 408 5.65 -10.08 34.41
C GLU A 408 6.76 -9.02 34.41
N GLU A 409 8.01 -9.45 34.41
CA GLU A 409 9.17 -8.56 34.54
C GLU A 409 9.59 -7.91 33.20
N LEU A 410 9.48 -8.61 32.07
CA LEU A 410 10.12 -8.20 30.83
C LEU A 410 9.16 -7.98 29.66
N LEU A 411 8.01 -8.65 29.64
CA LEU A 411 7.08 -8.57 28.50
C LEU A 411 6.01 -7.46 28.63
N ASN A 412 6.15 -6.56 29.56
CA ASN A 412 5.15 -5.49 29.77
C ASN A 412 5.58 -4.17 29.09
N PRO A 413 4.63 -3.29 28.72
CA PRO A 413 4.94 -2.05 28.05
C PRO A 413 5.66 -1.02 28.93
N TYR A 414 5.54 -1.14 30.26
CA TYR A 414 6.16 -0.21 31.20
C TYR A 414 7.69 -0.38 31.26
N THR A 415 8.16 -1.62 31.14
CA THR A 415 9.60 -1.91 31.02
C THR A 415 10.17 -1.33 29.71
N ALA A 416 9.42 -1.42 28.61
CA ALA A 416 9.81 -0.81 27.33
C ALA A 416 9.79 0.72 27.41
N ALA A 417 8.80 1.31 28.09
CA ALA A 417 8.71 2.75 28.31
C ALA A 417 9.86 3.27 29.18
N ALA A 418 10.20 2.58 30.26
CA ALA A 418 11.33 2.94 31.12
C ALA A 418 12.67 2.95 30.36
N ARG A 419 12.78 2.22 29.26
CA ARG A 419 13.97 2.16 28.38
C ARG A 419 13.89 3.11 27.18
N GLY A 420 12.80 3.89 27.02
CA GLY A 420 12.60 4.83 25.93
C GLY A 420 12.18 4.19 24.60
N PHE A 421 11.71 2.92 24.59
CA PHE A 421 11.20 2.25 23.39
C PHE A 421 9.70 2.48 23.16
N VAL A 422 8.98 2.95 24.18
CA VAL A 422 7.58 3.39 24.14
C VAL A 422 7.52 4.77 24.81
N ASP A 423 6.91 5.74 24.14
CA ASP A 423 6.81 7.11 24.67
C ASP A 423 5.70 7.23 25.74
N ARG A 424 4.60 6.50 25.55
CA ARG A 424 3.46 6.54 26.48
C ARG A 424 2.64 5.26 26.46
N VAL A 425 2.29 4.76 27.64
CA VAL A 425 1.25 3.73 27.80
C VAL A 425 -0.08 4.44 27.97
N ILE A 426 -1.07 4.10 27.16
CA ILE A 426 -2.38 4.80 27.09
C ILE A 426 -3.52 3.86 27.41
N ASP A 427 -4.61 4.41 27.98
CA ASP A 427 -5.87 3.67 28.09
C ASP A 427 -6.43 3.40 26.68
N PRO A 428 -6.84 2.16 26.35
CA PRO A 428 -7.46 1.85 25.07
C PRO A 428 -8.62 2.77 24.69
N ALA A 429 -9.43 3.19 25.67
CA ALA A 429 -10.55 4.10 25.45
C ALA A 429 -10.14 5.50 24.94
N GLU A 430 -8.91 5.93 25.22
CA GLU A 430 -8.38 7.25 24.86
C GLU A 430 -7.54 7.21 23.56
N THR A 431 -7.53 6.09 22.85
CA THR A 431 -6.64 5.86 21.69
C THR A 431 -6.79 6.92 20.62
N ARG A 432 -8.03 7.29 20.25
CA ARG A 432 -8.26 8.33 19.22
C ARG A 432 -7.63 9.66 19.63
N ALA A 433 -7.91 10.17 20.81
CA ALA A 433 -7.36 11.43 21.28
C ALA A 433 -5.83 11.42 21.37
N ALA A 434 -5.25 10.28 21.77
CA ALA A 434 -3.81 10.11 21.83
C ALA A 434 -3.15 10.12 20.45
N VAL A 435 -3.76 9.46 19.46
CA VAL A 435 -3.26 9.42 18.08
C VAL A 435 -3.39 10.79 17.41
N VAL A 436 -4.53 11.48 17.55
CA VAL A 436 -4.68 12.85 17.02
C VAL A 436 -3.63 13.78 17.63
N SER A 437 -3.47 13.76 18.96
CA SER A 437 -2.45 14.60 19.63
C SER A 437 -1.02 14.28 19.16
N ALA A 438 -0.72 13.01 18.87
CA ALA A 438 0.57 12.61 18.34
C ALA A 438 0.80 13.19 16.93
N PHE A 439 -0.18 13.11 16.02
CA PHE A 439 -0.06 13.71 14.70
C PHE A 439 0.01 15.23 14.75
N ASP A 440 -0.73 15.88 15.63
CA ASP A 440 -0.66 17.35 15.83
C ASP A 440 0.75 17.78 16.25
N MET A 441 1.38 17.06 17.19
CA MET A 441 2.77 17.32 17.58
C MET A 441 3.76 17.16 16.42
N LEU A 442 3.47 16.25 15.49
CA LEU A 442 4.32 15.94 14.33
C LEU A 442 3.99 16.77 13.08
N ALA A 443 2.96 17.61 13.10
CA ALA A 443 2.53 18.40 11.93
C ALA A 443 3.65 19.27 11.32
N GLY A 444 4.61 19.67 12.15
CA GLY A 444 5.79 20.44 11.74
C GLY A 444 6.99 19.61 11.32
N LYS A 445 6.89 18.26 11.31
CA LYS A 445 8.03 17.39 10.97
C LYS A 445 8.60 17.75 9.60
N ARG A 446 9.93 17.92 9.56
CA ARG A 446 10.72 18.13 8.36
C ARG A 446 11.96 17.26 8.48
N GLU A 447 11.92 16.11 7.86
CA GLU A 447 13.04 15.19 7.80
C GLU A 447 13.61 15.19 6.38
N THR A 448 14.92 15.12 6.26
CA THR A 448 15.63 15.01 4.99
C THR A 448 16.53 13.80 5.04
N LEU A 449 16.37 12.91 4.08
CA LEU A 449 17.27 11.78 3.92
C LEU A 449 18.66 12.23 3.47
N VAL A 450 19.65 11.36 3.67
CA VAL A 450 20.99 11.56 3.13
C VAL A 450 20.90 11.77 1.62
N SER A 451 21.56 12.84 1.14
CA SER A 451 21.55 13.18 -0.30
C SER A 451 22.14 12.05 -1.12
N ARG A 452 21.39 11.58 -2.10
CA ARG A 452 21.77 10.49 -3.02
C ARG A 452 21.03 10.61 -4.32
N LYS A 453 21.52 9.95 -5.36
CA LYS A 453 20.87 9.96 -6.68
C LYS A 453 19.48 9.31 -6.63
N HIS A 454 19.35 8.18 -5.99
CA HIS A 454 18.13 7.43 -5.68
C HIS A 454 18.44 6.36 -4.62
N GLY A 455 17.40 5.81 -4.00
CA GLY A 455 17.56 4.63 -3.15
C GLY A 455 17.93 3.40 -3.96
N ASN A 456 18.78 2.53 -3.40
CA ASN A 456 19.00 1.18 -3.90
C ASN A 456 18.26 0.25 -2.95
N GLY A 457 17.03 -0.11 -3.33
CA GLY A 457 16.16 -0.98 -2.53
C GLY A 457 16.83 -2.32 -2.18
N PRO A 458 16.24 -3.08 -1.25
CA PRO A 458 16.68 -4.43 -0.92
C PRO A 458 16.76 -5.36 -2.15
N LEU A 459 17.56 -6.42 -2.03
CA LEU A 459 17.86 -7.39 -3.10
C LEU A 459 16.62 -8.02 -3.73
#